data_669767955d330174b7e6fe55d041ee06
#
_entry.id   669767955d330174b7e6fe55d041ee06
#
_cell.length_a   1.000
_cell.length_b   1.000
_cell.length_c   1.000
_cell.angle_alpha   90.00
_cell.angle_beta   90.00
_cell.angle_gamma   90.00
#
_symmetry.space_group_name_H-M   'P 1'
#
loop_
_entity.id
_entity.type
_entity.pdbx_description
1 polymer ?
#
loop_
_entity_poly.entity_id
_entity_poly.type
_entity_poly.pdbx_seq_one_letter_code
_entity_poly.pdbx_strand_id
1 'polypeptide(L)'
;MKKISIITLSLLLAGASAFAWSKKSENLGNLGRTYISISGAVNTAKYKAPTGETASPTGAQASAVINAPILKPSVNAFRDISWAGLDGNIFFNYDYSNSIDIASNSAKFNSYNVGAQLTPYLNFETGLPFLKAIKPFGLGYAGYEWASIDLNSMSESDNYFVYGVGAGVEFVLLDEVSVTPIWKWNGNAKSGLAAYQEAGVEASYWVTDQFCVSVFWMHNLGREMPGNLDLRHSDVIGAKFKLGFLR
;
A
#
# COMPACT_ATOMS: atom_id res chain seq x y z
N MET A 1 5.37 21.47 -15.43
CA MET A 1 4.82 20.46 -14.53
C MET A 1 5.22 20.62 -13.04
N LYS A 2 6.34 21.27 -12.67
CA LYS A 2 6.77 21.44 -11.25
C LYS A 2 5.90 22.35 -10.37
N LYS A 3 5.07 23.22 -10.95
CA LYS A 3 4.25 24.19 -10.19
C LYS A 3 2.91 23.62 -9.65
N ILE A 4 2.40 22.56 -10.26
CA ILE A 4 1.11 21.95 -9.86
C ILE A 4 1.27 21.15 -8.55
N SER A 5 2.41 20.48 -8.34
CA SER A 5 2.65 19.67 -7.15
C SER A 5 2.72 20.48 -5.85
N ILE A 6 3.24 21.72 -5.91
CA ILE A 6 3.36 22.59 -4.72
C ILE A 6 2.01 23.15 -4.31
N ILE A 7 1.17 23.52 -5.27
CA ILE A 7 -0.16 24.07 -5.00
C ILE A 7 -1.08 22.98 -4.41
N THR A 8 -1.01 21.77 -4.91
CA THR A 8 -1.81 20.62 -4.39
C THR A 8 -1.39 20.28 -2.95
N LEU A 9 -0.10 20.29 -2.66
CA LEU A 9 0.41 20.04 -1.30
C LEU A 9 0.04 21.18 -0.34
N SER A 10 0.08 22.44 -0.80
CA SER A 10 -0.29 23.61 0.01
C SER A 10 -1.78 23.66 0.33
N LEU A 11 -2.64 23.26 -0.61
CA LEU A 11 -4.09 23.15 -0.41
C LEU A 11 -4.45 22.01 0.56
N LEU A 12 -3.74 20.89 0.50
CA LEU A 12 -3.89 19.78 1.46
C LEU A 12 -3.47 20.19 2.87
N LEU A 13 -2.36 20.92 3.01
CA LEU A 13 -1.88 21.41 4.30
C LEU A 13 -2.77 22.54 4.87
N ALA A 14 -3.29 23.42 4.03
CA ALA A 14 -4.21 24.48 4.45
C ALA A 14 -5.59 23.91 4.83
N GLY A 15 -6.06 22.85 4.14
CA GLY A 15 -7.27 22.11 4.51
C GLY A 15 -7.14 21.40 5.85
N ALA A 16 -5.99 20.81 6.14
CA ALA A 16 -5.73 20.11 7.39
C ALA A 16 -5.76 21.04 8.63
N SER A 17 -5.33 22.30 8.48
CA SER A 17 -5.32 23.27 9.59
C SER A 17 -6.72 23.78 9.95
N ALA A 18 -7.70 23.74 9.03
CA ALA A 18 -9.06 24.17 9.28
C ALA A 18 -9.95 23.15 10.01
N PHE A 19 -9.50 21.89 10.12
CA PHE A 19 -10.25 20.79 10.71
C PHE A 19 -9.73 20.31 12.07
N ALA A 20 -8.76 21.00 12.65
CA ALA A 20 -8.23 20.63 13.96
C ALA A 20 -9.23 21.01 15.07
N TRP A 21 -9.74 20.05 15.78
CA TRP A 21 -10.48 20.04 17.05
C TRP A 21 -11.82 19.30 16.98
N SER A 22 -11.76 18.01 16.87
CA SER A 22 -12.88 17.15 17.23
C SER A 22 -12.46 16.16 18.31
N LYS A 23 -13.45 15.72 19.10
CA LYS A 23 -13.25 14.70 20.15
C LYS A 23 -12.57 13.47 19.58
N LYS A 24 -11.58 12.92 20.31
CA LYS A 24 -10.94 11.63 19.99
C LYS A 24 -12.01 10.57 19.71
N SER A 25 -11.89 9.96 18.54
CA SER A 25 -12.75 8.85 18.13
C SER A 25 -12.40 7.61 18.96
N GLU A 26 -13.40 6.84 19.35
CA GLU A 26 -13.20 5.53 19.98
C GLU A 26 -12.58 4.49 19.03
N ASN A 27 -12.47 4.79 17.74
CA ASN A 27 -11.84 3.94 16.75
C ASN A 27 -10.32 4.11 16.76
N LEU A 28 -9.65 3.24 17.44
CA LEU A 28 -8.19 3.18 17.54
C LEU A 28 -7.60 2.51 16.28
N GLY A 29 -6.46 3.02 15.78
CA GLY A 29 -5.75 2.47 14.63
C GLY A 29 -6.32 2.87 13.26
N ASN A 30 -5.97 2.13 12.20
CA ASN A 30 -6.34 2.37 10.81
C ASN A 30 -7.60 1.61 10.37
N LEU A 31 -7.74 0.35 10.83
CA LEU A 31 -8.88 -0.50 10.48
C LEU A 31 -10.16 0.01 11.14
N GLY A 32 -11.23 0.11 10.33
CA GLY A 32 -12.52 0.64 10.74
C GLY A 32 -12.67 2.16 10.58
N ARG A 33 -11.69 2.86 10.00
CA ARG A 33 -11.76 4.30 9.73
C ARG A 33 -12.07 4.59 8.26
N THR A 34 -12.81 5.65 8.01
CA THR A 34 -12.95 6.23 6.66
C THR A 34 -11.84 7.25 6.44
N TYR A 35 -11.03 7.06 5.41
CA TYR A 35 -9.96 8.00 5.06
C TYR A 35 -9.64 7.98 3.56
N ILE A 36 -9.05 9.07 3.09
CA ILE A 36 -8.29 9.12 1.84
C ILE A 36 -6.82 9.16 2.20
N SER A 37 -6.00 8.39 1.52
CA SER A 37 -4.55 8.46 1.69
C SER A 37 -3.83 8.67 0.37
N ILE A 38 -2.70 9.35 0.46
CA ILE A 38 -1.71 9.45 -0.60
C ILE A 38 -0.36 8.99 -0.04
N SER A 39 0.43 8.31 -0.86
CA SER A 39 1.77 7.91 -0.47
C SER A 39 2.78 8.16 -1.58
N GLY A 40 4.02 8.34 -1.16
CA GLY A 40 5.19 8.32 -2.02
C GLY A 40 6.27 7.42 -1.42
N ALA A 41 6.97 6.70 -2.27
CA ALA A 41 8.02 5.79 -1.85
C ALA A 41 9.16 5.76 -2.86
N VAL A 42 10.32 5.33 -2.39
CA VAL A 42 11.47 4.95 -3.21
C VAL A 42 11.53 3.43 -3.20
N ASN A 43 11.75 2.84 -4.36
CA ASN A 43 12.01 1.41 -4.47
C ASN A 43 13.47 1.18 -4.90
N THR A 44 14.04 0.10 -4.41
CA THR A 44 15.32 -0.44 -4.85
C THR A 44 15.10 -1.90 -5.23
N ALA A 45 15.59 -2.31 -6.38
CA ALA A 45 15.40 -3.66 -6.86
C ALA A 45 16.75 -4.25 -7.28
N LYS A 46 16.88 -5.58 -7.18
CA LYS A 46 18.05 -6.29 -7.67
C LYS A 46 17.61 -7.32 -8.69
N TYR A 47 18.05 -7.15 -9.92
CA TYR A 47 17.80 -8.05 -11.03
C TYR A 47 19.04 -8.88 -11.34
N LYS A 48 18.82 -10.09 -11.85
CA LYS A 48 19.85 -10.97 -12.39
C LYS A 48 19.43 -11.45 -13.77
N ALA A 49 20.28 -11.24 -14.76
CA ALA A 49 20.10 -11.75 -16.12
C ALA A 49 20.52 -13.22 -16.22
N PRO A 50 20.08 -13.96 -17.26
CA PRO A 50 20.55 -15.32 -17.56
C PRO A 50 22.06 -15.41 -17.73
N THR A 51 22.70 -14.35 -18.21
CA THR A 51 24.16 -14.22 -18.34
C THR A 51 24.91 -14.18 -17.02
N GLY A 52 24.18 -14.01 -15.89
CA GLY A 52 24.74 -13.84 -14.56
C GLY A 52 25.00 -12.39 -14.15
N GLU A 53 24.86 -11.45 -15.06
CA GLU A 53 24.97 -10.01 -14.78
C GLU A 53 23.85 -9.54 -13.84
N THR A 54 24.15 -8.54 -13.03
CA THR A 54 23.19 -7.99 -12.05
C THR A 54 23.04 -6.48 -12.26
N ALA A 55 21.82 -5.99 -12.11
CA ALA A 55 21.50 -4.56 -12.06
C ALA A 55 20.74 -4.23 -10.80
N SER A 56 20.94 -3.02 -10.30
CA SER A 56 20.27 -2.53 -9.07
C SER A 56 19.65 -1.16 -9.33
N PRO A 57 18.58 -1.08 -10.15
CA PRO A 57 17.90 0.18 -10.38
C PRO A 57 17.20 0.70 -9.13
N THR A 58 17.04 2.00 -9.08
CA THR A 58 16.16 2.69 -8.14
C THR A 58 14.91 3.15 -8.87
N GLY A 59 13.82 3.26 -8.17
CA GLY A 59 12.56 3.74 -8.72
C GLY A 59 11.77 4.55 -7.70
N ALA A 60 10.58 4.93 -8.10
CA ALA A 60 9.63 5.65 -7.26
C ALA A 60 8.24 5.04 -7.39
N GLN A 61 7.51 5.07 -6.30
CA GLN A 61 6.11 4.68 -6.26
C GLN A 61 5.26 5.82 -5.75
N ALA A 62 4.05 5.93 -6.26
CA ALA A 62 3.02 6.79 -5.70
C ALA A 62 1.73 6.00 -5.60
N SER A 63 0.95 6.21 -4.54
CA SER A 63 -0.37 5.61 -4.44
C SER A 63 -1.41 6.55 -3.86
N ALA A 64 -2.66 6.30 -4.21
CA ALA A 64 -3.82 6.90 -3.60
C ALA A 64 -4.81 5.79 -3.21
N VAL A 65 -5.40 5.90 -2.02
CA VAL A 65 -6.37 4.93 -1.51
C VAL A 65 -7.53 5.68 -0.88
N ILE A 66 -8.75 5.22 -1.18
CA ILE A 66 -9.96 5.59 -0.47
C ILE A 66 -10.40 4.37 0.32
N ASN A 67 -10.43 4.47 1.65
CA ASN A 67 -10.84 3.41 2.55
C ASN A 67 -12.14 3.78 3.25
N ALA A 68 -13.07 2.83 3.33
CA ALA A 68 -14.29 2.97 4.10
C ALA A 68 -14.67 1.64 4.76
N PRO A 69 -15.10 1.65 6.02
CA PRO A 69 -15.66 0.48 6.66
C PRO A 69 -17.02 0.14 6.03
N ILE A 70 -17.14 -1.09 5.55
CA ILE A 70 -18.40 -1.68 5.07
C ILE A 70 -19.20 -2.21 6.27
N LEU A 71 -18.51 -2.86 7.20
CA LEU A 71 -19.06 -3.32 8.48
C LEU A 71 -18.17 -2.83 9.61
N LYS A 72 -18.77 -2.16 10.59
CA LYS A 72 -18.08 -1.72 11.81
C LYS A 72 -18.39 -2.66 12.98
N PRO A 73 -17.44 -2.94 13.87
CA PRO A 73 -17.66 -3.80 15.02
C PRO A 73 -18.82 -3.36 15.95
N SER A 74 -19.15 -2.08 15.97
CA SER A 74 -20.16 -1.50 16.86
C SER A 74 -21.54 -1.28 16.24
N VAL A 75 -21.73 -1.61 14.96
CA VAL A 75 -23.03 -1.39 14.29
C VAL A 75 -23.91 -2.61 14.45
N ASN A 76 -25.06 -2.41 15.09
CA ASN A 76 -26.13 -3.35 15.46
C ASN A 76 -26.77 -4.20 14.34
N ALA A 77 -26.12 -4.39 13.21
CA ALA A 77 -26.63 -5.22 12.11
C ALA A 77 -26.67 -6.72 12.48
N PHE A 78 -25.76 -7.13 13.38
CA PHE A 78 -25.75 -8.47 13.99
C PHE A 78 -25.46 -8.27 15.48
N ARG A 79 -26.47 -8.33 16.31
CA ARG A 79 -26.46 -7.98 17.74
C ARG A 79 -25.35 -8.61 18.59
N ASP A 80 -24.59 -9.57 18.04
CA ASP A 80 -23.63 -10.38 18.81
C ASP A 80 -22.19 -10.34 18.24
N ILE A 81 -21.88 -9.56 17.19
CA ILE A 81 -20.54 -9.50 16.60
C ILE A 81 -19.96 -8.09 16.76
N SER A 82 -19.63 -7.72 17.99
CA SER A 82 -18.94 -6.44 18.30
C SER A 82 -17.43 -6.48 18.03
N TRP A 83 -16.89 -7.64 17.69
CA TRP A 83 -15.45 -7.91 17.57
C TRP A 83 -14.95 -8.09 16.14
N ALA A 84 -15.83 -8.08 15.11
CA ALA A 84 -15.46 -8.24 13.71
C ALA A 84 -15.87 -7.04 12.87
N GLY A 85 -15.05 -6.70 11.88
CA GLY A 85 -15.31 -5.65 10.92
C GLY A 85 -14.88 -6.02 9.52
N LEU A 86 -15.28 -5.22 8.54
CA LEU A 86 -14.92 -5.35 7.14
C LEU A 86 -14.67 -3.96 6.56
N ASP A 87 -13.47 -3.71 6.12
CA ASP A 87 -13.12 -2.52 5.36
C ASP A 87 -13.10 -2.83 3.85
N GLY A 88 -13.54 -1.86 3.06
CA GLY A 88 -13.38 -1.84 1.62
C GLY A 88 -12.53 -0.65 1.20
N ASN A 89 -11.64 -0.85 0.24
CA ASN A 89 -10.93 0.27 -0.34
C ASN A 89 -10.82 0.17 -1.86
N ILE A 90 -10.66 1.33 -2.47
CA ILE A 90 -10.27 1.50 -3.87
C ILE A 90 -8.90 2.10 -3.86
N PHE A 91 -8.01 1.55 -4.66
CA PHE A 91 -6.63 1.99 -4.74
C PHE A 91 -6.21 2.31 -6.17
N PHE A 92 -5.29 3.24 -6.28
CA PHE A 92 -4.52 3.55 -7.47
C PHE A 92 -3.04 3.55 -7.10
N ASN A 93 -2.22 2.80 -7.85
CA ASN A 93 -0.78 2.77 -7.68
C ASN A 93 -0.10 3.16 -8.98
N TYR A 94 1.02 3.83 -8.89
CA TYR A 94 1.94 4.14 -9.96
C TYR A 94 3.35 3.73 -9.56
N ASP A 95 3.99 2.93 -10.39
CA ASP A 95 5.36 2.48 -10.21
C ASP A 95 6.21 2.95 -11.38
N TYR A 96 7.38 3.47 -11.05
CA TYR A 96 8.41 3.88 -12.00
C TYR A 96 9.76 3.30 -11.59
N SER A 97 10.50 2.71 -12.50
CA SER A 97 11.90 2.37 -12.30
C SER A 97 12.81 3.18 -13.21
N ASN A 98 13.95 3.57 -12.67
CA ASN A 98 15.05 4.08 -13.49
C ASN A 98 15.60 2.99 -14.41
N SER A 99 16.48 3.36 -15.31
CA SER A 99 17.12 2.44 -16.27
C SER A 99 17.70 1.21 -15.55
N ILE A 100 17.30 0.05 -16.04
CA ILE A 100 17.91 -1.24 -15.71
C ILE A 100 18.94 -1.49 -16.79
N ASP A 101 20.21 -1.20 -16.51
CA ASP A 101 21.28 -1.36 -17.48
C ASP A 101 21.88 -2.77 -17.33
N ILE A 102 21.63 -3.64 -18.32
CA ILE A 102 22.16 -5.00 -18.38
C ILE A 102 22.70 -5.23 -19.80
N ALA A 103 23.97 -5.61 -19.90
CA ALA A 103 24.63 -6.02 -21.14
C ALA A 103 24.42 -5.05 -22.31
N SER A 104 24.71 -3.77 -22.14
CA SER A 104 24.52 -2.69 -23.12
C SER A 104 23.05 -2.36 -23.47
N ASN A 105 22.09 -2.96 -22.84
CA ASN A 105 20.67 -2.61 -22.97
C ASN A 105 20.21 -1.81 -21.76
N SER A 106 19.43 -0.76 -22.00
CA SER A 106 18.80 0.04 -20.95
C SER A 106 17.29 -0.14 -21.03
N ALA A 107 16.69 -0.58 -19.95
CA ALA A 107 15.25 -0.74 -19.83
C ALA A 107 14.68 0.20 -18.76
N LYS A 108 13.53 0.83 -19.04
CA LYS A 108 12.73 1.60 -18.08
C LYS A 108 11.39 0.92 -17.93
N PHE A 109 10.90 0.88 -16.74
CA PHE A 109 9.61 0.28 -16.42
C PHE A 109 8.67 1.31 -15.82
N ASN A 110 7.44 1.33 -16.30
CA ASN A 110 6.34 2.09 -15.71
C ASN A 110 5.11 1.20 -15.59
N SER A 111 4.38 1.29 -14.49
CA SER A 111 3.07 0.66 -14.39
C SER A 111 2.05 1.53 -13.66
N TYR A 112 0.79 1.33 -14.03
CA TYR A 112 -0.38 1.88 -13.35
C TYR A 112 -1.27 0.71 -12.96
N ASN A 113 -1.74 0.73 -11.72
CA ASN A 113 -2.63 -0.29 -11.20
C ASN A 113 -3.81 0.39 -10.51
N VAL A 114 -5.04 -0.02 -10.87
CA VAL A 114 -6.26 0.40 -10.21
C VAL A 114 -7.05 -0.83 -9.78
N GLY A 115 -7.59 -0.81 -8.57
CA GLY A 115 -8.33 -1.95 -8.08
C GLY A 115 -9.12 -1.68 -6.82
N ALA A 116 -9.71 -2.75 -6.30
CA ALA A 116 -10.44 -2.76 -5.05
C ALA A 116 -9.91 -3.86 -4.13
N GLN A 117 -10.02 -3.63 -2.83
CA GLN A 117 -9.59 -4.55 -1.78
C GLN A 117 -10.67 -4.65 -0.72
N LEU A 118 -10.85 -5.84 -0.19
CA LEU A 118 -11.64 -6.13 1.00
C LEU A 118 -10.69 -6.59 2.12
N THR A 119 -10.97 -6.11 3.34
CA THR A 119 -10.13 -6.39 4.50
C THR A 119 -11.03 -6.75 5.69
N PRO A 120 -11.43 -8.02 5.83
CA PRO A 120 -12.05 -8.52 7.05
C PRO A 120 -11.03 -8.49 8.19
N TYR A 121 -11.47 -8.06 9.37
CA TYR A 121 -10.62 -8.00 10.56
C TYR A 121 -11.39 -8.34 11.83
N LEU A 122 -10.65 -8.74 12.86
CA LEU A 122 -11.15 -8.88 14.22
C LEU A 122 -10.59 -7.75 15.08
N ASN A 123 -11.31 -7.31 16.10
CA ASN A 123 -10.89 -6.27 17.02
C ASN A 123 -10.88 -6.80 18.46
N PHE A 124 -9.71 -7.02 19.00
CA PHE A 124 -9.51 -7.45 20.38
C PHE A 124 -8.94 -6.31 21.20
N GLU A 125 -9.78 -5.71 22.05
CA GLU A 125 -9.34 -4.73 23.03
C GLU A 125 -8.62 -5.44 24.18
N THR A 126 -7.42 -4.97 24.53
CA THR A 126 -6.57 -5.67 25.50
C THR A 126 -6.75 -5.18 26.93
N GLY A 127 -7.28 -3.97 27.12
CA GLY A 127 -7.35 -3.30 28.42
C GLY A 127 -5.99 -2.84 28.97
N LEU A 128 -4.90 -3.04 28.24
CA LEU A 128 -3.54 -2.64 28.65
C LEU A 128 -3.29 -1.16 28.35
N PRO A 129 -2.55 -0.44 29.19
CA PRO A 129 -2.33 1.00 29.00
C PRO A 129 -1.52 1.34 27.73
N PHE A 130 -0.60 0.47 27.32
CA PHE A 130 0.28 0.70 26.17
C PHE A 130 -0.13 -0.05 24.89
N LEU A 131 -0.88 -1.15 25.00
CA LEU A 131 -1.40 -1.92 23.88
C LEU A 131 -2.93 -1.90 23.98
N LYS A 132 -3.57 -1.07 23.18
CA LYS A 132 -5.03 -0.83 23.26
C LYS A 132 -5.83 -1.89 22.55
N ALA A 133 -5.38 -2.30 21.36
CA ALA A 133 -6.05 -3.33 20.59
C ALA A 133 -5.07 -4.14 19.74
N ILE A 134 -5.48 -5.38 19.44
CA ILE A 134 -4.84 -6.26 18.45
C ILE A 134 -5.90 -6.57 17.42
N LYS A 135 -5.62 -6.26 16.14
CA LYS A 135 -6.56 -6.44 15.04
C LYS A 135 -5.95 -7.34 13.97
N PRO A 136 -6.03 -8.67 14.10
CA PRO A 136 -5.67 -9.56 13.01
C PRO A 136 -6.65 -9.37 11.84
N PHE A 137 -6.12 -9.41 10.62
CA PHE A 137 -6.91 -9.23 9.40
C PHE A 137 -6.42 -10.13 8.28
N GLY A 138 -7.34 -10.47 7.38
CA GLY A 138 -7.06 -10.94 6.05
C GLY A 138 -7.30 -9.83 5.04
N LEU A 139 -6.77 -9.96 3.85
CA LEU A 139 -7.14 -9.09 2.73
C LEU A 139 -7.24 -9.90 1.44
N GLY A 140 -8.11 -9.44 0.56
CA GLY A 140 -8.19 -9.91 -0.81
C GLY A 140 -8.37 -8.71 -1.73
N TYR A 141 -7.66 -8.65 -2.83
CA TYR A 141 -7.78 -7.58 -3.79
C TYR A 141 -7.82 -8.08 -5.22
N ALA A 142 -8.39 -7.26 -6.08
CA ALA A 142 -8.41 -7.45 -7.52
C ALA A 142 -8.29 -6.10 -8.21
N GLY A 143 -7.63 -6.07 -9.35
CA GLY A 143 -7.39 -4.85 -10.09
C GLY A 143 -6.95 -5.10 -11.52
N TYR A 144 -6.62 -4.01 -12.20
CA TYR A 144 -6.14 -4.02 -13.55
C TYR A 144 -4.85 -3.20 -13.64
N GLU A 145 -3.84 -3.76 -14.26
CA GLU A 145 -2.52 -3.14 -14.41
C GLU A 145 -2.22 -2.87 -15.87
N TRP A 146 -1.71 -1.68 -16.15
CA TRP A 146 -1.12 -1.26 -17.42
C TRP A 146 0.37 -1.08 -17.18
N ALA A 147 1.18 -1.89 -17.82
CA ALA A 147 2.63 -1.86 -17.70
C ALA A 147 3.28 -1.49 -19.04
N SER A 148 4.33 -0.71 -19.01
CA SER A 148 5.17 -0.41 -20.18
C SER A 148 6.64 -0.62 -19.86
N ILE A 149 7.35 -1.18 -20.82
CA ILE A 149 8.79 -1.37 -20.77
C ILE A 149 9.37 -0.68 -22.00
N ASP A 150 10.24 0.29 -21.78
CA ASP A 150 11.02 0.94 -22.83
C ASP A 150 12.41 0.31 -22.88
N LEU A 151 12.71 -0.42 -23.94
CA LEU A 151 13.99 -1.08 -24.20
C LEU A 151 14.71 -0.35 -25.31
N ASN A 152 15.75 0.44 -25.00
CA ASN A 152 16.52 1.24 -25.97
C ASN A 152 15.61 2.12 -26.85
N SER A 153 15.27 1.62 -28.07
CA SER A 153 14.41 2.31 -29.03
C SER A 153 13.05 1.64 -29.24
N MET A 154 12.75 0.56 -28.52
CA MET A 154 11.48 -0.16 -28.59
C MET A 154 10.70 0.05 -27.29
N SER A 155 9.41 0.38 -27.41
CA SER A 155 8.49 0.45 -26.31
C SER A 155 7.46 -0.66 -26.44
N GLU A 156 7.31 -1.47 -25.42
CA GLU A 156 6.31 -2.52 -25.35
C GLU A 156 5.36 -2.22 -24.18
N SER A 157 4.07 -2.24 -24.45
CA SER A 157 3.05 -2.02 -23.43
C SER A 157 2.12 -3.22 -23.34
N ASP A 158 1.67 -3.50 -22.13
CA ASP A 158 0.77 -4.60 -21.86
C ASP A 158 -0.21 -4.24 -20.76
N ASN A 159 -1.34 -4.99 -20.71
CA ASN A 159 -2.33 -4.83 -19.68
C ASN A 159 -2.86 -6.18 -19.25
N TYR A 160 -3.10 -6.35 -17.96
CA TYR A 160 -3.55 -7.61 -17.40
C TYR A 160 -4.27 -7.42 -16.05
N PHE A 161 -5.09 -8.43 -15.73
CA PHE A 161 -5.76 -8.49 -14.46
C PHE A 161 -4.77 -8.95 -13.37
N VAL A 162 -4.79 -8.26 -12.22
CA VAL A 162 -4.00 -8.57 -11.03
C VAL A 162 -4.91 -8.88 -9.87
N TYR A 163 -4.48 -9.80 -9.01
CA TYR A 163 -5.23 -10.20 -7.83
C TYR A 163 -4.26 -10.68 -6.75
N GLY A 164 -4.74 -10.69 -5.52
CA GLY A 164 -3.91 -11.18 -4.44
C GLY A 164 -4.68 -11.36 -3.15
N VAL A 165 -4.00 -12.03 -2.24
CA VAL A 165 -4.47 -12.26 -0.88
C VAL A 165 -3.35 -11.95 0.09
N GLY A 166 -3.70 -11.64 1.32
CA GLY A 166 -2.71 -11.38 2.36
C GLY A 166 -3.30 -11.48 3.74
N ALA A 167 -2.43 -11.35 4.71
CA ALA A 167 -2.80 -11.32 6.11
C ALA A 167 -1.85 -10.41 6.89
N GLY A 168 -2.32 -9.91 8.01
CA GLY A 168 -1.51 -9.08 8.90
C GLY A 168 -2.16 -8.92 10.26
N VAL A 169 -1.51 -8.14 11.08
CA VAL A 169 -2.02 -7.77 12.41
C VAL A 169 -1.74 -6.30 12.64
N GLU A 170 -2.77 -5.51 12.95
CA GLU A 170 -2.58 -4.15 13.42
C GLU A 170 -2.50 -4.16 14.95
N PHE A 171 -1.35 -3.76 15.49
CA PHE A 171 -1.15 -3.49 16.91
C PHE A 171 -1.39 -2.01 17.17
N VAL A 172 -2.43 -1.69 17.91
CA VAL A 172 -2.71 -0.31 18.31
C VAL A 172 -2.00 -0.04 19.63
N LEU A 173 -0.90 0.71 19.51
CA LEU A 173 -0.06 1.10 20.65
C LEU A 173 -0.45 2.53 21.05
N LEU A 174 -0.77 2.74 22.32
CA LEU A 174 -1.34 4.01 22.78
C LEU A 174 -2.63 4.32 21.97
N ASP A 175 -3.14 5.52 22.05
CA ASP A 175 -4.38 5.86 21.33
C ASP A 175 -4.12 6.30 19.87
N GLU A 176 -2.91 6.76 19.57
CA GLU A 176 -2.56 7.41 18.30
C GLU A 176 -1.63 6.58 17.41
N VAL A 177 -0.93 5.60 17.96
CA VAL A 177 0.12 4.86 17.25
C VAL A 177 -0.38 3.47 16.89
N SER A 178 -0.15 3.05 15.65
CA SER A 178 -0.30 1.64 15.29
C SER A 178 0.89 1.13 14.48
N VAL A 179 1.16 -0.17 14.62
CA VAL A 179 2.19 -0.88 13.85
C VAL A 179 1.52 -2.10 13.22
N THR A 180 1.70 -2.24 11.92
CA THR A 180 0.98 -3.22 11.10
C THR A 180 1.96 -4.04 10.27
N PRO A 181 2.49 -5.17 10.77
CA PRO A 181 3.13 -6.16 9.92
C PRO A 181 2.09 -6.79 8.98
N ILE A 182 2.51 -7.01 7.73
CA ILE A 182 1.67 -7.53 6.67
C ILE A 182 2.47 -8.47 5.75
N TRP A 183 1.80 -9.50 5.25
CA TRP A 183 2.28 -10.35 4.19
C TRP A 183 1.23 -10.44 3.09
N LYS A 184 1.67 -10.49 1.82
CA LYS A 184 0.81 -10.61 0.65
C LYS A 184 1.37 -11.61 -0.34
N TRP A 185 0.47 -12.31 -1.00
CA TRP A 185 0.73 -13.05 -2.22
C TRP A 185 0.01 -12.35 -3.38
N ASN A 186 0.75 -12.05 -4.44
CA ASN A 186 0.30 -11.29 -5.60
C ASN A 186 0.36 -12.19 -6.83
N GLY A 187 -0.75 -12.30 -7.54
CA GLY A 187 -0.90 -13.04 -8.78
C GLY A 187 -1.37 -12.14 -9.92
N ASN A 188 -1.25 -12.65 -11.12
CA ASN A 188 -1.75 -11.97 -12.32
C ASN A 188 -2.26 -13.00 -13.33
N ALA A 189 -3.09 -12.54 -14.28
CA ALA A 189 -3.68 -13.39 -15.30
C ALA A 189 -2.83 -13.48 -16.58
N LYS A 190 -1.66 -12.85 -16.61
CA LYS A 190 -0.79 -12.89 -17.81
C LYS A 190 0.11 -14.13 -17.78
N SER A 191 0.14 -14.87 -18.89
CA SER A 191 1.07 -15.98 -19.04
C SER A 191 2.53 -15.49 -19.08
N GLY A 192 3.41 -16.17 -18.35
CA GLY A 192 4.85 -15.82 -18.30
C GLY A 192 5.22 -14.81 -17.21
N LEU A 193 4.24 -14.25 -16.46
CA LEU A 193 4.50 -13.51 -15.24
C LEU A 193 4.26 -14.40 -14.03
N ALA A 194 5.29 -14.63 -13.24
CA ALA A 194 5.17 -15.40 -12.01
C ALA A 194 4.44 -14.61 -10.90
N ALA A 195 3.69 -15.32 -10.08
CA ALA A 195 3.21 -14.77 -8.82
C ALA A 195 4.38 -14.48 -7.89
N TYR A 196 4.21 -13.51 -6.99
CA TYR A 196 5.26 -13.11 -6.05
C TYR A 196 4.70 -12.81 -4.67
N GLN A 197 5.59 -12.76 -3.69
CA GLN A 197 5.23 -12.49 -2.31
C GLN A 197 5.89 -11.20 -1.82
N GLU A 198 5.19 -10.51 -0.95
CA GLU A 198 5.67 -9.32 -0.26
C GLU A 198 5.45 -9.47 1.23
N ALA A 199 6.40 -8.98 2.02
CA ALA A 199 6.25 -8.83 3.45
C ALA A 199 6.69 -7.44 3.86
N GLY A 200 6.07 -6.86 4.87
CA GLY A 200 6.45 -5.52 5.28
C GLY A 200 5.78 -5.07 6.56
N VAL A 201 5.98 -3.81 6.87
CA VAL A 201 5.44 -3.17 8.06
C VAL A 201 5.08 -1.72 7.77
N GLU A 202 3.95 -1.28 8.29
CA GLU A 202 3.54 0.13 8.33
C GLU A 202 3.45 0.57 9.79
N ALA A 203 4.08 1.70 10.13
CA ALA A 203 3.90 2.40 11.39
C ALA A 203 3.12 3.69 11.13
N SER A 204 2.04 3.90 11.86
CA SER A 204 1.11 5.02 11.68
C SER A 204 0.99 5.82 12.96
N TYR A 205 0.91 7.13 12.82
CA TYR A 205 0.66 8.07 13.91
C TYR A 205 -0.49 9.01 13.55
N TRP A 206 -1.59 8.90 14.26
CA TRP A 206 -2.74 9.80 14.15
C TRP A 206 -2.48 11.06 14.97
N VAL A 207 -2.00 12.10 14.29
CA VAL A 207 -1.73 13.42 14.90
C VAL A 207 -3.03 14.03 15.45
N THR A 208 -4.12 13.83 14.72
CA THR A 208 -5.49 14.15 15.12
C THR A 208 -6.42 13.02 14.66
N ASP A 209 -7.69 13.05 15.04
CA ASP A 209 -8.69 12.09 14.56
C ASP A 209 -8.85 12.11 13.02
N GLN A 210 -8.42 13.19 12.38
CA GLN A 210 -8.56 13.40 10.93
C GLN A 210 -7.26 13.33 10.16
N PHE A 211 -6.11 13.41 10.82
CA PHE A 211 -4.82 13.45 10.14
C PHE A 211 -3.85 12.42 10.69
N CYS A 212 -3.34 11.57 9.81
CA CYS A 212 -2.37 10.54 10.14
C CYS A 212 -1.16 10.61 9.19
N VAL A 213 0.01 10.41 9.77
CA VAL A 213 1.26 10.19 9.05
C VAL A 213 1.69 8.75 9.28
N SER A 214 2.10 8.06 8.21
CA SER A 214 2.64 6.72 8.30
C SER A 214 3.96 6.63 7.57
N VAL A 215 4.82 5.74 8.03
CA VAL A 215 5.99 5.26 7.30
C VAL A 215 5.82 3.78 7.05
N PHE A 216 6.30 3.30 5.92
CA PHE A 216 6.20 1.88 5.59
C PHE A 216 7.44 1.37 4.89
N TRP A 217 7.69 0.10 5.09
CA TRP A 217 8.68 -0.68 4.36
C TRP A 217 8.02 -1.96 3.87
N MET A 218 8.25 -2.30 2.60
CA MET A 218 7.79 -3.54 1.97
C MET A 218 8.98 -4.20 1.30
N HIS A 219 9.11 -5.49 1.49
CA HIS A 219 10.11 -6.35 0.87
C HIS A 219 9.43 -7.36 -0.05
N ASN A 220 9.80 -7.32 -1.34
CA ASN A 220 9.39 -8.32 -2.32
C ASN A 220 10.40 -9.46 -2.29
N LEU A 221 9.91 -10.69 -2.11
CA LEU A 221 10.73 -11.90 -1.97
C LEU A 221 11.29 -12.43 -3.31
N GLY A 222 11.07 -11.69 -4.40
CA GLY A 222 11.58 -12.02 -5.71
C GLY A 222 10.54 -12.72 -6.60
N ARG A 223 10.76 -12.63 -7.89
CA ARG A 223 9.94 -13.31 -8.91
C ARG A 223 10.71 -13.48 -10.21
N GLU A 224 10.35 -14.48 -10.97
CA GLU A 224 10.75 -14.58 -12.37
C GLU A 224 9.97 -13.56 -13.22
N MET A 225 10.67 -12.87 -14.10
CA MET A 225 10.13 -11.87 -15.01
C MET A 225 10.19 -12.39 -16.45
N PRO A 226 9.38 -11.85 -17.38
CA PRO A 226 9.50 -12.17 -18.80
C PRO A 226 10.92 -11.99 -19.32
N GLY A 227 11.34 -12.82 -20.28
CA GLY A 227 12.70 -12.77 -20.82
C GLY A 227 13.76 -13.43 -19.93
N ASN A 228 13.37 -14.29 -18.98
CA ASN A 228 14.25 -14.94 -18.01
C ASN A 228 15.04 -13.96 -17.12
N LEU A 229 14.54 -12.75 -16.96
CA LEU A 229 15.07 -11.80 -15.99
C LEU A 229 14.54 -12.17 -14.61
N ASP A 230 15.42 -12.38 -13.67
CA ASP A 230 15.09 -12.77 -12.31
C ASP A 230 15.16 -11.54 -11.39
N LEU A 231 14.01 -11.08 -10.89
CA LEU A 231 13.95 -10.11 -9.79
C LEU A 231 14.26 -10.83 -8.50
N ARG A 232 15.45 -10.65 -7.97
CA ARG A 232 15.91 -11.31 -6.74
C ARG A 232 15.18 -10.83 -5.51
N HIS A 233 15.06 -9.54 -5.37
CA HIS A 233 14.30 -8.86 -4.31
C HIS A 233 14.12 -7.38 -4.67
N SER A 234 13.15 -6.75 -4.04
CA SER A 234 13.04 -5.29 -4.03
C SER A 234 12.58 -4.81 -2.67
N ASP A 235 13.06 -3.65 -2.29
CA ASP A 235 12.66 -2.94 -1.09
C ASP A 235 11.98 -1.63 -1.47
N VAL A 236 10.83 -1.37 -0.84
CA VAL A 236 10.05 -0.14 -0.99
C VAL A 236 9.95 0.53 0.36
N ILE A 237 10.46 1.75 0.46
CA ILE A 237 10.40 2.55 1.68
C ILE A 237 9.68 3.85 1.36
N GLY A 238 8.66 4.18 2.13
CA GLY A 238 7.86 5.36 1.84
C GLY A 238 7.16 5.97 3.03
N ALA A 239 6.48 7.07 2.74
CA ALA A 239 5.60 7.75 3.66
C ALA A 239 4.19 7.85 3.08
N LYS A 240 3.21 7.88 3.96
CA LYS A 240 1.79 7.95 3.64
C LYS A 240 1.13 9.01 4.52
N PHE A 241 0.28 9.82 3.91
CA PHE A 241 -0.58 10.78 4.57
C PHE A 241 -2.02 10.33 4.44
N LYS A 242 -2.74 10.28 5.55
CA LYS A 242 -4.15 9.88 5.58
C LYS A 242 -4.99 11.06 6.10
N LEU A 243 -6.06 11.35 5.39
CA LEU A 243 -7.08 12.31 5.80
C LEU A 243 -8.35 11.55 6.17
N GLY A 244 -8.65 11.48 7.44
CA GLY A 244 -9.82 10.80 7.99
C GLY A 244 -11.07 11.66 7.90
N PHE A 245 -12.21 11.02 7.69
CA PHE A 245 -13.51 11.65 7.72
C PHE A 245 -14.26 11.14 8.94
N LEU A 246 -14.70 12.09 9.77
CA LEU A 246 -15.60 11.78 10.89
C LEU A 246 -17.02 11.54 10.32
N ARG A 247 -17.62 10.47 10.78
CA ARG A 247 -19.07 10.24 10.65
C ARG A 247 -19.76 10.42 11.98
#